data_63e043247819cf5bb9b20030e6ce3b3f
#
_entry.id   63e043247819cf5bb9b20030e6ce3b3f
#
_cell.length_a   1.000
_cell.length_b   1.000
_cell.length_c   1.000
_cell.angle_alpha   90.00
_cell.angle_beta   90.00
_cell.angle_gamma   90.00
#
_symmetry.space_group_name_H-M   'P 1'
#
loop_
_entity.id
_entity.type
_entity.pdbx_description
1 polymer ?
#
loop_
_entity_poly.entity_id
_entity_poly.type
_entity_poly.pdbx_seq_one_letter_code
_entity_poly.pdbx_strand_id
1 'polypeptide(L)'
;MKLNQISRIVMAAALLGSVTAVTAQEATKESDREYYGRPSFWRPKDKTGINVFETTKEHDTIPFQGLRLRLGAGFTQQYQNLDHRTKSSVPLYKMGPGFNLAMANLITDVQLADGIRLDLTTYLSTRHHNEAWVKGGYIQFDKLPFNTPFFNKLMEYATIKIGHMEINYGDQHFRRSDAGQGIYNPFGENLIADAFSTEIGGEIYLQKKGVFGMVGVTNGTINSSIGKQARDGSGDSTKYPAVYFKAGIDKNVGKARVRFTGSAYINNKSQRNVLYAGDRAGSWYWGALEPAAAQGFTTGRFTPNFSRNVQAVMLNGFVKYGGLEFFGTYETAKGNAGNAGDATKGIIADLDKRTMNQTAVEGLYRLGARENVYVAARYNTVNSELPGYTEKVNINRTSLAAGWFLTNNVLLKGEYVIQKYNDFKPTDIRYGGKFNGYVIEAVVGF
;
A
#
# COMPACT_ATOMS: atom_id res chain seq x y z
N MET A 1 33.96 12.44 24.72
CA MET A 1 32.92 12.32 23.67
C MET A 1 32.55 10.88 23.34
N LYS A 2 32.64 9.93 24.27
CA LYS A 2 32.32 8.50 24.08
C LYS A 2 31.27 7.95 25.06
N LEU A 3 30.82 8.72 26.05
CA LEU A 3 29.83 8.25 27.05
C LEU A 3 28.36 8.34 26.57
N ASN A 4 28.05 9.23 25.65
CA ASN A 4 26.67 9.48 25.20
C ASN A 4 26.12 8.45 24.20
N GLN A 5 26.95 7.64 23.55
CA GLN A 5 26.47 6.60 22.64
C GLN A 5 26.14 5.31 23.36
N ILE A 6 26.88 4.97 24.41
CA ILE A 6 26.62 3.77 25.22
C ILE A 6 25.33 3.92 26.03
N SER A 7 25.06 5.12 26.55
CA SER A 7 23.84 5.44 27.28
C SER A 7 22.56 5.31 26.40
N ARG A 8 22.67 5.60 25.12
CA ARG A 8 21.52 5.48 24.17
C ARG A 8 21.25 4.01 23.78
N ILE A 9 22.27 3.19 23.69
CA ILE A 9 22.14 1.75 23.41
C ILE A 9 21.61 1.01 24.66
N VAL A 10 22.04 1.40 25.85
CA VAL A 10 21.55 0.84 27.11
C VAL A 10 20.08 1.20 27.36
N MET A 11 19.64 2.40 26.96
CA MET A 11 18.24 2.80 27.08
C MET A 11 17.31 2.04 26.10
N ALA A 12 17.79 1.72 24.89
CA ALA A 12 17.08 0.86 23.95
C ALA A 12 17.05 -0.60 24.41
N ALA A 13 18.13 -1.10 25.05
CA ALA A 13 18.19 -2.45 25.61
C ALA A 13 17.37 -2.59 26.91
N ALA A 14 17.28 -1.55 27.72
CA ALA A 14 16.44 -1.53 28.93
C ALA A 14 14.93 -1.54 28.61
N LEU A 15 14.52 -0.96 27.49
CA LEU A 15 13.16 -1.06 26.97
C LEU A 15 12.82 -2.47 26.43
N LEU A 16 13.83 -3.23 26.01
CA LEU A 16 13.67 -4.62 25.58
C LEU A 16 13.76 -5.63 26.77
N GLY A 17 14.38 -5.24 27.87
CA GLY A 17 14.60 -6.11 29.03
C GLY A 17 13.50 -6.10 30.09
N SER A 18 12.57 -5.15 30.06
CA SER A 18 11.43 -5.05 31.00
C SER A 18 10.17 -5.79 30.54
N VAL A 19 10.27 -6.69 29.57
CA VAL A 19 9.13 -7.44 28.99
C VAL A 19 8.69 -8.62 29.88
N THR A 20 9.32 -8.84 31.04
CA THR A 20 8.88 -9.88 31.96
C THR A 20 8.07 -9.27 33.10
N ALA A 21 6.80 -9.06 32.89
CA ALA A 21 5.68 -8.93 33.81
C ALA A 21 4.78 -7.71 33.52
N VAL A 22 4.29 -7.60 32.31
CA VAL A 22 2.96 -7.07 32.14
C VAL A 22 2.06 -8.30 32.01
N THR A 23 1.39 -8.66 33.09
CA THR A 23 0.19 -9.51 33.01
C THR A 23 -0.74 -8.79 32.08
N ALA A 24 -0.76 -9.21 30.81
CA ALA A 24 -1.70 -8.74 29.84
C ALA A 24 -3.08 -8.91 30.49
N GLN A 25 -3.82 -7.83 30.53
CA GLN A 25 -5.25 -7.86 30.78
C GLN A 25 -5.80 -9.10 30.07
N GLU A 26 -6.44 -10.01 30.82
CA GLU A 26 -6.95 -11.26 30.26
C GLU A 26 -7.64 -10.95 28.95
N ALA A 27 -7.17 -11.59 27.88
CA ALA A 27 -7.80 -11.48 26.59
C ALA A 27 -9.27 -11.88 26.83
N THR A 28 -10.18 -10.92 26.76
CA THR A 28 -11.61 -11.18 26.66
C THR A 28 -11.77 -12.36 25.72
N LYS A 29 -12.40 -13.42 26.21
CA LYS A 29 -12.54 -14.68 25.51
C LYS A 29 -12.96 -14.39 24.07
N GLU A 30 -12.33 -15.02 23.13
CA GLU A 30 -12.66 -14.97 21.69
C GLU A 30 -14.17 -15.11 21.42
N SER A 31 -14.92 -15.69 22.38
CA SER A 31 -16.37 -15.81 22.41
C SER A 31 -17.16 -14.51 22.30
N ASP A 32 -16.64 -13.37 22.79
CA ASP A 32 -17.38 -12.11 22.73
C ASP A 32 -17.30 -11.43 21.36
N ARG A 33 -16.35 -11.84 20.53
CA ARG A 33 -16.26 -11.40 19.14
C ARG A 33 -17.09 -12.26 18.17
N GLU A 34 -17.41 -13.50 18.54
CA GLU A 34 -18.29 -14.39 17.77
C GLU A 34 -19.76 -13.95 17.78
N TYR A 35 -20.17 -13.09 18.72
CA TYR A 35 -21.56 -12.68 18.85
C TYR A 35 -22.13 -11.96 17.60
N TYR A 36 -21.25 -11.35 16.80
CA TYR A 36 -21.61 -10.72 15.52
C TYR A 36 -20.92 -11.33 14.34
N GLY A 37 -20.57 -12.59 14.36
CA GLY A 37 -19.86 -13.36 13.34
C GLY A 37 -19.53 -12.57 12.07
N ARG A 38 -18.26 -12.51 11.72
CA ARG A 38 -17.83 -11.80 10.51
C ARG A 38 -17.97 -12.71 9.30
N PRO A 39 -18.71 -12.31 8.26
CA PRO A 39 -18.71 -13.05 7.00
C PRO A 39 -17.28 -13.25 6.46
N SER A 40 -17.01 -14.38 5.84
CA SER A 40 -15.67 -14.74 5.32
C SER A 40 -15.15 -13.76 4.30
N PHE A 41 -16.02 -13.07 3.58
CA PHE A 41 -15.70 -12.03 2.61
C PHE A 41 -15.36 -10.65 3.22
N TRP A 42 -15.39 -10.50 4.53
CA TRP A 42 -14.96 -9.29 5.22
C TRP A 42 -13.57 -9.47 5.81
N ARG A 43 -12.61 -8.69 5.33
CA ARG A 43 -11.26 -8.71 5.90
C ARG A 43 -11.29 -8.14 7.33
N PRO A 44 -10.63 -8.77 8.32
CA PRO A 44 -10.42 -8.16 9.63
C PRO A 44 -9.68 -6.83 9.51
N LYS A 45 -9.94 -5.90 10.41
CA LYS A 45 -9.22 -4.60 10.45
C LYS A 45 -8.20 -4.53 11.59
N ASP A 46 -8.02 -5.60 12.34
CA ASP A 46 -7.06 -5.75 13.43
C ASP A 46 -5.92 -6.72 13.05
N LYS A 47 -5.10 -7.11 14.02
CA LYS A 47 -3.98 -8.07 13.86
C LYS A 47 -4.39 -9.36 13.13
N THR A 48 -5.61 -9.82 13.27
CA THR A 48 -6.08 -11.06 12.61
C THR A 48 -6.21 -10.90 11.09
N GLY A 49 -6.19 -9.67 10.57
CA GLY A 49 -6.13 -9.35 9.14
C GLY A 49 -4.74 -9.41 8.52
N ILE A 50 -3.69 -9.68 9.32
CA ILE A 50 -2.32 -9.82 8.81
C ILE A 50 -2.25 -11.02 7.85
N ASN A 51 -1.63 -10.78 6.70
CA ASN A 51 -1.49 -11.77 5.62
C ASN A 51 -2.84 -12.31 5.09
N VAL A 52 -3.95 -11.62 5.33
CA VAL A 52 -5.18 -11.85 4.59
C VAL A 52 -5.10 -11.02 3.30
N PHE A 53 -5.07 -11.71 2.18
CA PHE A 53 -5.08 -11.14 0.84
C PHE A 53 -6.51 -11.09 0.29
N GLU A 54 -6.81 -11.67 -0.85
CA GLU A 54 -8.19 -11.82 -1.30
C GLU A 54 -8.99 -12.63 -0.29
N THR A 55 -10.20 -12.16 0.03
CA THR A 55 -11.12 -12.90 0.89
C THR A 55 -11.64 -14.13 0.16
N THR A 56 -11.72 -15.26 0.88
CA THR A 56 -12.19 -16.52 0.31
C THR A 56 -13.71 -16.63 0.37
N LYS A 57 -14.28 -17.46 -0.49
CA LYS A 57 -15.70 -17.83 -0.43
C LYS A 57 -15.95 -19.12 0.36
N GLU A 58 -14.87 -19.78 0.76
CA GLU A 58 -14.93 -21.01 1.55
C GLU A 58 -15.34 -20.64 2.98
N HIS A 59 -16.40 -21.29 3.48
CA HIS A 59 -16.84 -21.21 4.88
C HIS A 59 -17.56 -19.93 5.34
N ASP A 60 -18.43 -19.35 4.52
CA ASP A 60 -19.40 -18.41 5.06
C ASP A 60 -20.51 -19.18 5.82
N THR A 61 -20.33 -19.31 7.12
CA THR A 61 -21.26 -20.03 8.01
C THR A 61 -22.29 -19.11 8.66
N ILE A 62 -22.25 -17.81 8.36
CA ILE A 62 -23.10 -16.82 9.01
C ILE A 62 -24.30 -16.52 8.14
N PRO A 63 -25.51 -16.97 8.53
CA PRO A 63 -26.71 -16.69 7.78
C PRO A 63 -27.03 -15.19 7.82
N PHE A 64 -27.55 -14.68 6.71
CA PHE A 64 -28.10 -13.33 6.65
C PHE A 64 -29.35 -13.23 7.51
N GLN A 65 -29.36 -12.31 8.46
CA GLN A 65 -30.48 -12.06 9.39
C GLN A 65 -30.96 -10.59 9.32
N GLY A 66 -30.84 -9.94 8.18
CA GLY A 66 -31.19 -8.56 7.98
C GLY A 66 -29.94 -7.66 7.81
N LEU A 67 -30.19 -6.36 7.63
CA LEU A 67 -29.14 -5.38 7.43
C LEU A 67 -28.20 -5.34 8.64
N ARG A 68 -26.90 -5.45 8.37
CA ARG A 68 -25.86 -5.36 9.41
C ARG A 68 -24.84 -4.30 9.04
N LEU A 69 -24.52 -3.48 10.01
CA LEU A 69 -23.50 -2.44 9.92
C LEU A 69 -22.29 -2.86 10.76
N ARG A 70 -21.10 -2.78 10.17
CA ARG A 70 -19.84 -2.87 10.88
C ARG A 70 -19.06 -1.59 10.65
N LEU A 71 -18.54 -1.00 11.72
CA LEU A 71 -17.58 0.08 11.68
C LEU A 71 -16.18 -0.48 11.91
N GLY A 72 -15.25 -0.05 11.09
CA GLY A 72 -13.83 -0.30 11.28
C GLY A 72 -13.06 1.01 11.16
N ALA A 73 -11.87 1.06 11.70
CA ALA A 73 -11.01 2.22 11.55
C ALA A 73 -9.54 1.81 11.48
N GLY A 74 -8.75 2.67 10.83
CA GLY A 74 -7.30 2.62 10.86
C GLY A 74 -6.76 4.02 11.15
N PHE A 75 -5.92 4.13 12.17
CA PHE A 75 -5.30 5.40 12.57
C PHE A 75 -3.79 5.20 12.74
N THR A 76 -2.99 6.17 12.27
CA THR A 76 -1.54 6.17 12.45
C THR A 76 -1.05 7.52 12.93
N GLN A 77 -0.08 7.50 13.84
CA GLN A 77 0.67 8.67 14.27
C GLN A 77 2.15 8.31 14.25
N GLN A 78 2.96 9.16 13.60
CA GLN A 78 4.37 8.89 13.37
C GLN A 78 5.24 9.96 14.02
N TYR A 79 6.39 9.54 14.58
CA TYR A 79 7.49 10.40 14.98
C TYR A 79 8.72 10.03 14.16
N GLN A 80 9.40 11.01 13.59
CA GLN A 80 10.61 10.78 12.81
C GLN A 80 11.80 11.59 13.33
N ASN A 81 12.99 11.02 13.09
CA ASN A 81 14.26 11.72 13.22
C ASN A 81 15.17 11.24 12.08
N LEU A 82 15.21 12.03 11.01
CA LEU A 82 15.91 11.72 9.77
C LEU A 82 16.93 12.79 9.46
N ASP A 83 18.09 12.37 8.96
CA ASP A 83 19.10 13.21 8.35
C ASP A 83 19.12 13.02 6.85
N HIS A 84 19.38 14.08 6.09
CA HIS A 84 19.48 14.01 4.64
C HIS A 84 20.64 14.87 4.09
N ARG A 85 21.10 14.50 2.91
CA ARG A 85 22.12 15.24 2.17
C ARG A 85 21.98 15.06 0.67
N THR A 86 22.46 16.04 -0.08
CA THR A 86 22.63 15.98 -1.55
C THR A 86 24.00 16.55 -1.93
N LYS A 87 24.47 16.21 -3.12
CA LYS A 87 25.61 16.88 -3.78
C LYS A 87 25.15 17.95 -4.77
N SER A 88 23.84 18.12 -4.97
CA SER A 88 23.28 19.18 -5.78
C SER A 88 23.44 20.53 -5.10
N SER A 89 23.44 21.61 -5.88
CA SER A 89 23.44 22.99 -5.37
C SER A 89 22.08 23.44 -4.82
N VAL A 90 21.03 22.64 -4.98
CA VAL A 90 19.69 22.95 -4.48
C VAL A 90 19.68 22.86 -2.94
N PRO A 91 19.35 23.96 -2.23
CA PRO A 91 19.30 23.93 -0.78
C PRO A 91 18.17 23.02 -0.27
N LEU A 92 18.51 22.17 0.70
CA LEU A 92 17.58 21.24 1.30
C LEU A 92 16.72 21.88 2.39
N TYR A 93 15.50 21.37 2.54
CA TYR A 93 14.62 21.67 3.66
C TYR A 93 15.31 21.33 4.98
N LYS A 94 15.26 22.24 5.97
CA LYS A 94 15.86 22.01 7.29
C LYS A 94 14.94 21.11 8.12
N MET A 95 15.33 19.86 8.30
CA MET A 95 14.59 18.92 9.13
C MET A 95 15.09 18.93 10.59
N GLY A 96 14.20 18.55 11.48
CA GLY A 96 14.46 18.21 12.87
C GLY A 96 13.59 17.03 13.30
N PRO A 97 13.86 16.47 14.49
CA PRO A 97 13.01 15.42 15.05
C PRO A 97 11.62 15.97 15.37
N GLY A 98 10.58 15.18 15.09
CA GLY A 98 9.22 15.62 15.39
C GLY A 98 8.15 14.64 14.95
N PHE A 99 6.93 14.94 15.37
CA PHE A 99 5.75 14.24 14.90
C PHE A 99 5.40 14.69 13.48
N ASN A 100 5.03 13.73 12.65
CA ASN A 100 4.57 14.00 11.32
C ASN A 100 3.13 13.52 11.11
N LEU A 101 2.73 13.40 9.87
CA LEU A 101 1.39 13.12 9.40
C LEU A 101 0.66 12.03 10.19
N ALA A 102 -0.44 12.41 10.83
CA ALA A 102 -1.46 11.47 11.29
C ALA A 102 -2.40 11.13 10.14
N MET A 103 -2.81 9.88 10.05
CA MET A 103 -3.78 9.39 9.09
C MET A 103 -4.89 8.64 9.80
N ALA A 104 -6.13 8.92 9.42
CA ALA A 104 -7.30 8.25 9.94
C ALA A 104 -8.22 7.81 8.79
N ASN A 105 -8.63 6.54 8.81
CA ASN A 105 -9.63 6.01 7.90
C ASN A 105 -10.79 5.45 8.72
N LEU A 106 -12.00 5.83 8.36
CA LEU A 106 -13.22 5.24 8.86
C LEU A 106 -13.80 4.35 7.76
N ILE A 107 -14.05 3.11 8.09
CA ILE A 107 -14.54 2.08 7.18
C ILE A 107 -15.92 1.66 7.63
N THR A 108 -16.86 1.70 6.71
CA THR A 108 -18.24 1.31 6.92
C THR A 108 -18.56 0.14 6.02
N ASP A 109 -18.64 -1.06 6.59
CA ASP A 109 -19.08 -2.27 5.90
C ASP A 109 -20.57 -2.49 6.20
N VAL A 110 -21.41 -2.59 5.17
CA VAL A 110 -22.85 -2.82 5.32
C VAL A 110 -23.25 -4.09 4.58
N GLN A 111 -23.75 -5.09 5.29
CA GLN A 111 -24.40 -6.24 4.69
C GLN A 111 -25.82 -5.85 4.28
N LEU A 112 -26.04 -5.63 2.98
CA LEU A 112 -27.32 -5.15 2.44
C LEU A 112 -28.32 -6.29 2.23
N ALA A 113 -27.84 -7.45 1.79
CA ALA A 113 -28.59 -8.65 1.57
C ALA A 113 -27.69 -9.88 1.72
N ASP A 114 -28.22 -11.08 1.59
CA ASP A 114 -27.43 -12.31 1.59
C ASP A 114 -26.42 -12.29 0.43
N GLY A 115 -25.12 -12.27 0.77
CA GLY A 115 -24.02 -12.19 -0.19
C GLY A 115 -23.87 -10.83 -0.91
N ILE A 116 -24.55 -9.77 -0.46
CA ILE A 116 -24.42 -8.42 -1.05
C ILE A 116 -24.00 -7.44 0.04
N ARG A 117 -22.88 -6.75 -0.16
CA ARG A 117 -22.37 -5.75 0.78
C ARG A 117 -21.96 -4.45 0.11
N LEU A 118 -21.99 -3.37 0.88
CA LEU A 118 -21.35 -2.10 0.59
C LEU A 118 -20.10 -1.97 1.46
N ASP A 119 -18.99 -1.56 0.89
CA ASP A 119 -17.82 -1.04 1.59
C ASP A 119 -17.69 0.44 1.28
N LEU A 120 -17.58 1.27 2.31
CA LEU A 120 -17.36 2.71 2.17
C LEU A 120 -16.21 3.13 3.07
N THR A 121 -15.19 3.75 2.51
CA THR A 121 -14.04 4.27 3.24
C THR A 121 -13.95 5.78 3.12
N THR A 122 -13.95 6.48 4.27
CA THR A 122 -13.61 7.89 4.36
C THR A 122 -12.28 8.07 5.05
N TYR A 123 -11.54 9.14 4.75
CA TYR A 123 -10.27 9.40 5.40
C TYR A 123 -10.02 10.89 5.68
N LEU A 124 -9.20 11.12 6.71
CA LEU A 124 -8.58 12.39 7.06
C LEU A 124 -7.06 12.24 6.98
N SER A 125 -6.39 13.32 6.67
CA SER A 125 -4.94 13.42 6.82
C SER A 125 -4.55 14.83 7.21
N THR A 126 -3.34 15.04 7.73
CA THR A 126 -2.86 16.38 8.07
C THR A 126 -2.78 17.34 6.87
N ARG A 127 -2.87 16.82 5.66
CA ARG A 127 -2.98 17.64 4.44
C ARG A 127 -4.35 18.30 4.28
N HIS A 128 -5.38 17.76 4.94
CA HIS A 128 -6.78 18.12 4.79
C HIS A 128 -7.47 18.14 6.16
N HIS A 129 -6.99 18.94 7.09
CA HIS A 129 -7.49 18.92 8.46
C HIS A 129 -8.98 19.23 8.59
N ASN A 130 -9.50 20.05 7.72
CA ASN A 130 -10.88 20.53 7.72
C ASN A 130 -11.78 19.77 6.73
N GLU A 131 -11.29 18.73 6.09
CA GLU A 131 -12.02 17.97 5.07
C GLU A 131 -11.91 16.47 5.31
N ALA A 132 -13.03 15.78 5.26
CA ALA A 132 -13.10 14.33 5.18
C ALA A 132 -13.38 13.93 3.72
N TRP A 133 -12.52 13.10 3.16
CA TRP A 133 -12.64 12.69 1.77
C TRP A 133 -13.10 11.24 1.67
N VAL A 134 -13.91 10.94 0.65
CA VAL A 134 -14.22 9.57 0.28
C VAL A 134 -13.02 8.96 -0.40
N LYS A 135 -12.43 7.93 0.19
CA LYS A 135 -11.32 7.17 -0.37
C LYS A 135 -11.78 6.08 -1.32
N GLY A 136 -12.96 5.54 -1.07
CA GLY A 136 -13.57 4.52 -1.90
C GLY A 136 -14.98 4.19 -1.42
N GLY A 137 -15.72 3.54 -2.29
CA GLY A 137 -17.02 2.98 -1.99
C GLY A 137 -17.43 2.05 -3.12
N TYR A 138 -17.70 0.78 -2.82
CA TYR A 138 -18.09 -0.21 -3.82
C TYR A 138 -19.12 -1.19 -3.25
N ILE A 139 -19.90 -1.77 -4.16
CA ILE A 139 -20.79 -2.88 -3.86
C ILE A 139 -20.09 -4.17 -4.27
N GLN A 140 -20.10 -5.15 -3.38
CA GLN A 140 -19.60 -6.50 -3.63
C GLN A 140 -20.75 -7.50 -3.65
N PHE A 141 -20.77 -8.34 -4.67
CA PHE A 141 -21.71 -9.44 -4.85
C PHE A 141 -20.95 -10.75 -4.70
N ASP A 142 -21.24 -11.49 -3.66
CA ASP A 142 -20.83 -12.88 -3.44
C ASP A 142 -21.97 -13.85 -3.76
N LYS A 143 -23.20 -13.35 -3.82
CA LYS A 143 -24.40 -13.98 -4.36
C LYS A 143 -25.14 -12.94 -5.23
N LEU A 144 -25.84 -13.41 -6.24
CA LEU A 144 -26.73 -12.57 -7.02
C LEU A 144 -28.17 -12.67 -6.51
N PRO A 145 -28.99 -11.62 -6.65
CA PRO A 145 -30.39 -11.65 -6.20
C PRO A 145 -31.27 -12.53 -7.09
N PHE A 146 -30.70 -13.11 -8.15
CA PHE A 146 -31.41 -13.98 -9.11
C PHE A 146 -31.28 -15.43 -8.68
N ASN A 147 -32.34 -16.00 -8.13
CA ASN A 147 -32.34 -17.40 -7.70
C ASN A 147 -32.52 -18.35 -8.89
N THR A 148 -31.49 -18.51 -9.71
CA THR A 148 -31.44 -19.49 -10.80
C THR A 148 -30.30 -20.47 -10.61
N PRO A 149 -30.45 -21.77 -10.98
CA PRO A 149 -29.41 -22.77 -10.80
C PRO A 149 -28.06 -22.36 -11.43
N PHE A 150 -28.10 -21.73 -12.59
CA PHE A 150 -26.89 -21.29 -13.28
C PHE A 150 -26.12 -20.23 -12.48
N PHE A 151 -26.81 -19.16 -12.06
CA PHE A 151 -26.15 -18.08 -11.30
C PHE A 151 -25.73 -18.55 -9.91
N ASN A 152 -26.52 -19.36 -9.23
CA ASN A 152 -26.13 -19.92 -7.93
C ASN A 152 -24.84 -20.72 -8.05
N LYS A 153 -24.71 -21.60 -9.06
CA LYS A 153 -23.50 -22.38 -9.30
C LYS A 153 -22.30 -21.51 -9.70
N LEU A 154 -22.50 -20.47 -10.51
CA LEU A 154 -21.45 -19.52 -10.88
C LEU A 154 -20.92 -18.79 -9.64
N MET A 155 -21.81 -18.30 -8.79
CA MET A 155 -21.47 -17.52 -7.61
C MET A 155 -20.89 -18.36 -6.46
N GLU A 156 -20.84 -19.68 -6.56
CA GLU A 156 -20.01 -20.51 -5.67
C GLU A 156 -18.51 -20.18 -5.81
N TYR A 157 -18.09 -19.66 -6.97
CA TYR A 157 -16.70 -19.38 -7.31
C TYR A 157 -16.46 -17.90 -7.63
N ALA A 158 -17.50 -17.19 -8.06
CA ALA A 158 -17.39 -15.81 -8.53
C ALA A 158 -17.68 -14.79 -7.44
N THR A 159 -16.93 -13.67 -7.45
CA THR A 159 -17.22 -12.44 -6.71
C THR A 159 -17.16 -11.29 -7.70
N ILE A 160 -18.10 -10.36 -7.59
CA ILE A 160 -18.18 -9.16 -8.44
C ILE A 160 -18.09 -7.95 -7.54
N LYS A 161 -17.26 -6.96 -7.91
CA LYS A 161 -17.18 -5.65 -7.24
C LYS A 161 -17.45 -4.56 -8.26
N ILE A 162 -18.22 -3.54 -7.88
CA ILE A 162 -18.54 -2.39 -8.72
C ILE A 162 -18.52 -1.13 -7.86
N GLY A 163 -17.76 -0.13 -8.28
CA GLY A 163 -17.71 1.17 -7.61
C GLY A 163 -16.35 1.85 -7.73
N HIS A 164 -16.05 2.69 -6.75
CA HIS A 164 -14.74 3.32 -6.55
C HIS A 164 -13.95 2.47 -5.56
N MET A 165 -12.96 1.75 -6.02
CA MET A 165 -12.25 0.77 -5.20
C MET A 165 -10.74 0.82 -5.42
N GLU A 166 -10.02 0.37 -4.42
CA GLU A 166 -8.61 0.02 -4.55
C GLU A 166 -8.48 -1.11 -5.58
N ILE A 167 -7.71 -0.86 -6.65
CA ILE A 167 -7.50 -1.86 -7.70
C ILE A 167 -6.63 -3.00 -7.18
N ASN A 168 -7.01 -4.24 -7.48
CA ASN A 168 -6.25 -5.42 -7.07
C ASN A 168 -5.08 -5.71 -8.02
N TYR A 169 -4.09 -4.80 -8.06
CA TYR A 169 -2.85 -4.93 -8.81
C TYR A 169 -1.68 -5.20 -7.87
N GLY A 170 -1.06 -6.35 -7.99
CA GLY A 170 -0.02 -6.83 -7.07
C GLY A 170 -0.55 -7.23 -5.69
N ASP A 171 0.34 -7.59 -4.77
CA ASP A 171 0.01 -7.96 -3.39
C ASP A 171 0.43 -6.90 -2.37
N GLN A 172 1.22 -5.90 -2.77
CA GLN A 172 1.71 -4.87 -1.86
C GLN A 172 0.57 -3.99 -1.30
N HIS A 173 -0.49 -3.78 -2.08
CA HIS A 173 -1.62 -2.98 -1.65
C HIS A 173 -2.34 -3.56 -0.42
N PHE A 174 -2.25 -4.86 -0.16
CA PHE A 174 -2.78 -5.48 1.07
C PHE A 174 -1.95 -5.18 2.32
N ARG A 175 -0.74 -4.66 2.17
CA ARG A 175 0.25 -4.40 3.23
C ARG A 175 0.70 -2.94 3.28
N ARG A 176 -0.11 -2.02 2.79
CA ARG A 176 0.22 -0.59 2.75
C ARG A 176 0.11 0.06 4.13
N SER A 177 0.88 1.13 4.33
CA SER A 177 0.81 1.96 5.53
C SER A 177 -0.44 2.82 5.62
N ASP A 178 -1.08 3.12 4.49
CA ASP A 178 -2.30 3.91 4.43
C ASP A 178 -3.56 3.06 4.18
N ALA A 179 -4.68 3.67 3.83
CA ALA A 179 -5.97 3.00 3.60
C ALA A 179 -6.53 2.22 4.80
N GLY A 180 -6.14 2.60 6.03
CA GLY A 180 -6.50 1.88 7.24
C GLY A 180 -5.73 0.57 7.42
N GLN A 181 -4.70 0.32 6.61
CA GLN A 181 -3.97 -0.94 6.56
C GLN A 181 -2.58 -0.88 7.23
N GLY A 182 -2.25 0.23 7.89
CA GLY A 182 -0.98 0.42 8.57
C GLY A 182 -0.61 -0.68 9.58
N ILE A 183 -1.61 -1.33 10.16
CA ILE A 183 -1.43 -2.44 11.10
C ILE A 183 -0.85 -3.71 10.42
N TYR A 184 -0.96 -3.83 9.09
CA TYR A 184 -0.48 -4.98 8.32
C TYR A 184 0.91 -4.74 7.72
N ASN A 185 1.35 -3.48 7.60
CA ASN A 185 2.68 -3.16 7.12
C ASN A 185 3.69 -3.28 8.28
N PRO A 186 4.67 -4.18 8.21
CA PRO A 186 5.70 -4.28 9.25
C PRO A 186 6.68 -3.10 9.26
N PHE A 187 6.70 -2.29 8.22
CA PHE A 187 7.56 -1.11 8.07
C PHE A 187 6.76 0.19 8.21
N GLY A 188 7.45 1.33 8.35
CA GLY A 188 6.83 2.65 8.42
C GLY A 188 6.32 3.13 7.06
N GLU A 189 6.98 2.73 5.96
CA GLU A 189 6.68 3.22 4.61
C GLU A 189 6.42 2.07 3.62
N ASN A 190 5.75 2.38 2.52
CA ASN A 190 5.52 1.49 1.38
C ASN A 190 6.78 1.30 0.53
N LEU A 191 6.70 0.64 -0.62
CA LEU A 191 7.82 0.51 -1.54
C LEU A 191 8.21 1.86 -2.16
N ILE A 192 9.42 1.95 -2.71
CA ILE A 192 9.93 3.17 -3.37
C ILE A 192 9.03 3.56 -4.53
N ALA A 193 8.74 2.65 -5.47
CA ALA A 193 7.73 2.83 -6.50
C ALA A 193 6.44 2.15 -6.00
N ASP A 194 5.54 2.97 -5.48
CA ASP A 194 4.33 2.49 -4.81
C ASP A 194 3.16 2.47 -5.81
N ALA A 195 2.96 1.30 -6.41
CA ALA A 195 1.88 1.06 -7.36
C ALA A 195 0.56 0.89 -6.60
N PHE A 196 -0.16 1.99 -6.45
CA PHE A 196 -1.44 2.04 -5.76
C PHE A 196 -2.37 3.07 -6.38
N SER A 197 -3.59 2.67 -6.65
CA SER A 197 -4.65 3.58 -7.08
C SER A 197 -6.00 3.10 -6.56
N THR A 198 -6.90 4.05 -6.32
CA THR A 198 -8.33 3.78 -6.23
C THR A 198 -8.97 4.28 -7.52
N GLU A 199 -9.76 3.44 -8.18
CA GLU A 199 -10.33 3.74 -9.48
C GLU A 199 -11.81 3.37 -9.55
N ILE A 200 -12.55 4.00 -10.46
CA ILE A 200 -13.97 3.77 -10.64
C ILE A 200 -14.17 2.75 -11.76
N GLY A 201 -14.83 1.63 -11.44
CA GLY A 201 -15.07 0.55 -12.40
C GLY A 201 -15.64 -0.71 -11.76
N GLY A 202 -15.21 -1.86 -12.25
CA GLY A 202 -15.63 -3.17 -11.73
C GLY A 202 -14.54 -4.23 -11.84
N GLU A 203 -14.64 -5.22 -10.96
CA GLU A 203 -13.78 -6.40 -10.89
C GLU A 203 -14.62 -7.67 -10.82
N ILE A 204 -14.16 -8.71 -11.48
CA ILE A 204 -14.73 -10.06 -11.39
C ILE A 204 -13.63 -11.02 -10.98
N TYR A 205 -13.86 -11.77 -9.91
CA TYR A 205 -12.98 -12.79 -9.37
C TYR A 205 -13.56 -14.17 -9.61
N LEU A 206 -12.70 -15.13 -9.85
CA LEU A 206 -12.99 -16.55 -9.83
C LEU A 206 -12.03 -17.24 -8.88
N GLN A 207 -12.54 -17.93 -7.86
CA GLN A 207 -11.73 -18.53 -6.80
C GLN A 207 -12.18 -19.95 -6.49
N LYS A 208 -11.24 -20.87 -6.39
CA LYS A 208 -11.50 -22.24 -5.98
C LYS A 208 -10.27 -22.91 -5.38
N LYS A 209 -10.39 -23.44 -4.15
CA LYS A 209 -9.35 -24.25 -3.49
C LYS A 209 -7.95 -23.61 -3.51
N GLY A 210 -7.89 -22.31 -3.20
CA GLY A 210 -6.65 -21.55 -3.14
C GLY A 210 -6.02 -21.22 -4.50
N VAL A 211 -6.75 -21.40 -5.60
CA VAL A 211 -6.41 -20.87 -6.93
C VAL A 211 -7.39 -19.76 -7.25
N PHE A 212 -6.92 -18.66 -7.80
CA PHE A 212 -7.78 -17.56 -8.19
C PHE A 212 -7.30 -16.85 -9.44
N GLY A 213 -8.23 -16.21 -10.12
CA GLY A 213 -8.00 -15.27 -11.21
C GLY A 213 -9.00 -14.13 -11.12
N MET A 214 -8.62 -12.95 -11.61
CA MET A 214 -9.52 -11.81 -11.67
C MET A 214 -9.23 -10.95 -12.89
N VAL A 215 -10.23 -10.23 -13.32
CA VAL A 215 -10.16 -9.16 -14.32
C VAL A 215 -10.86 -7.93 -13.78
N GLY A 216 -10.24 -6.75 -13.98
CA GLY A 216 -10.84 -5.46 -13.67
C GLY A 216 -10.82 -4.52 -14.86
N VAL A 217 -11.84 -3.68 -14.94
CA VAL A 217 -11.97 -2.62 -15.93
C VAL A 217 -12.41 -1.35 -15.23
N THR A 218 -11.65 -0.25 -15.41
CA THR A 218 -11.88 1.03 -14.73
C THR A 218 -11.63 2.21 -15.65
N ASN A 219 -11.89 3.41 -15.14
CA ASN A 219 -11.53 4.65 -15.83
C ASN A 219 -10.02 4.96 -15.83
N GLY A 220 -9.20 4.25 -15.05
CA GLY A 220 -7.76 4.51 -14.92
C GLY A 220 -7.41 5.80 -14.16
N THR A 221 -8.35 6.36 -13.41
CA THR A 221 -8.21 7.63 -12.67
C THR A 221 -8.91 7.55 -11.32
N ILE A 222 -8.39 8.29 -10.32
CA ILE A 222 -9.02 8.42 -8.99
C ILE A 222 -10.38 9.13 -9.09
N ASN A 223 -10.45 10.19 -9.88
CA ASN A 223 -11.69 10.95 -10.04
C ASN A 223 -12.48 10.43 -11.24
N SER A 224 -13.81 10.50 -11.14
CA SER A 224 -14.65 10.20 -12.29
C SER A 224 -14.30 11.14 -13.46
N SER A 225 -14.11 10.58 -14.64
CA SER A 225 -13.80 11.33 -15.84
C SER A 225 -14.63 10.83 -17.00
N ILE A 226 -15.75 11.51 -17.26
CA ILE A 226 -16.57 11.32 -18.45
C ILE A 226 -16.20 12.33 -19.55
N GLY A 227 -15.44 13.37 -19.19
CA GLY A 227 -15.00 14.41 -20.13
C GLY A 227 -14.04 13.87 -21.19
N LYS A 228 -14.02 14.52 -22.35
CA LYS A 228 -13.19 14.16 -23.51
C LYS A 228 -11.96 15.07 -23.68
N GLN A 229 -11.61 15.89 -22.68
CA GLN A 229 -10.46 16.79 -22.78
C GLN A 229 -9.16 16.08 -22.47
N ALA A 230 -8.17 16.18 -23.35
CA ALA A 230 -6.81 15.82 -23.04
C ALA A 230 -6.21 16.81 -22.02
N ARG A 231 -5.57 16.30 -20.96
CA ARG A 231 -4.89 17.14 -19.97
C ARG A 231 -3.40 17.32 -20.25
N ASP A 232 -2.87 16.60 -21.21
CA ASP A 232 -1.45 16.59 -21.57
C ASP A 232 -1.07 17.65 -22.63
N GLY A 233 -2.03 18.47 -23.06
CA GLY A 233 -1.80 19.48 -24.10
C GLY A 233 -1.66 18.90 -25.53
N SER A 234 -1.82 17.59 -25.71
CA SER A 234 -1.70 16.94 -27.03
C SER A 234 -2.86 17.25 -27.99
N GLY A 235 -3.95 17.83 -27.50
CA GLY A 235 -5.21 18.00 -28.26
C GLY A 235 -5.97 16.67 -28.49
N ASP A 236 -5.37 15.51 -28.19
CA ASP A 236 -5.99 14.19 -28.34
C ASP A 236 -6.95 13.91 -27.19
N SER A 237 -8.24 13.99 -27.46
CA SER A 237 -9.31 13.73 -26.50
C SER A 237 -9.65 12.24 -26.33
N THR A 238 -8.95 11.35 -27.04
CA THR A 238 -9.19 9.91 -26.95
C THR A 238 -8.72 9.38 -25.60
N LYS A 239 -9.57 8.62 -24.93
CA LYS A 239 -9.23 7.90 -23.71
C LYS A 239 -9.65 6.45 -23.81
N TYR A 240 -8.88 5.58 -23.19
CA TYR A 240 -9.19 4.16 -23.07
C TYR A 240 -9.34 3.78 -21.60
N PRO A 241 -10.17 2.79 -21.28
CA PRO A 241 -10.26 2.25 -19.95
C PRO A 241 -8.92 1.64 -19.52
N ALA A 242 -8.66 1.58 -18.22
CA ALA A 242 -7.67 0.71 -17.67
C ALA A 242 -8.23 -0.71 -17.60
N VAL A 243 -7.41 -1.68 -17.99
CA VAL A 243 -7.72 -3.10 -17.85
C VAL A 243 -6.60 -3.75 -17.08
N TYR A 244 -6.95 -4.56 -16.09
CA TYR A 244 -5.96 -5.27 -15.28
C TYR A 244 -6.41 -6.68 -14.96
N PHE A 245 -5.42 -7.52 -14.73
CA PHE A 245 -5.57 -8.95 -14.49
C PHE A 245 -4.71 -9.35 -13.31
N LYS A 246 -5.18 -10.33 -12.57
CA LYS A 246 -4.37 -11.00 -11.57
C LYS A 246 -4.75 -12.47 -11.50
N ALA A 247 -3.74 -13.31 -11.33
CA ALA A 247 -3.95 -14.72 -11.07
C ALA A 247 -2.90 -15.22 -10.08
N GLY A 248 -3.25 -16.25 -9.34
CA GLY A 248 -2.33 -16.81 -8.36
C GLY A 248 -2.83 -18.03 -7.64
N ILE A 249 -1.95 -18.49 -6.78
CA ILE A 249 -2.21 -19.57 -5.83
C ILE A 249 -1.92 -19.08 -4.42
N ASP A 250 -2.70 -19.53 -3.44
CA ASP A 250 -2.50 -19.30 -2.01
C ASP A 250 -2.94 -20.58 -1.27
N LYS A 251 -1.98 -21.37 -0.86
CA LYS A 251 -2.22 -22.71 -0.31
C LYS A 251 -1.30 -23.05 0.83
N ASN A 252 -1.77 -23.91 1.71
CA ASN A 252 -0.92 -24.58 2.68
C ASN A 252 -0.28 -25.83 2.03
N VAL A 253 1.05 -25.92 2.15
CA VAL A 253 1.88 -27.06 1.74
C VAL A 253 2.56 -27.59 2.99
N GLY A 254 2.01 -28.65 3.58
CA GLY A 254 2.39 -29.09 4.90
C GLY A 254 2.13 -27.98 5.96
N LYS A 255 3.19 -27.58 6.67
CA LYS A 255 3.13 -26.51 7.67
C LYS A 255 3.41 -25.11 7.10
N ALA A 256 3.80 -25.01 5.84
CA ALA A 256 4.07 -23.76 5.18
C ALA A 256 2.85 -23.26 4.42
N ARG A 257 2.54 -21.96 4.52
CA ARG A 257 1.66 -21.29 3.58
C ARG A 257 2.50 -20.69 2.48
N VAL A 258 2.12 -20.97 1.24
CA VAL A 258 2.80 -20.48 0.04
C VAL A 258 1.80 -19.75 -0.83
N ARG A 259 2.17 -18.53 -1.22
CA ARG A 259 1.40 -17.73 -2.17
C ARG A 259 2.31 -17.26 -3.29
N PHE A 260 1.82 -17.34 -4.51
CA PHE A 260 2.46 -16.77 -5.69
C PHE A 260 1.40 -16.13 -6.58
N THR A 261 1.64 -14.88 -7.01
CA THR A 261 0.71 -14.13 -7.86
C THR A 261 1.42 -13.39 -8.97
N GLY A 262 0.75 -13.27 -10.11
CA GLY A 262 1.12 -12.41 -11.23
C GLY A 262 -0.02 -11.45 -11.53
N SER A 263 0.32 -10.19 -11.76
CA SER A 263 -0.64 -9.12 -12.09
C SER A 263 -0.15 -8.34 -13.31
N ALA A 264 -1.07 -7.87 -14.13
CA ALA A 264 -0.81 -6.96 -15.24
C ALA A 264 -1.81 -5.81 -15.22
N TYR A 265 -1.35 -4.60 -15.50
CA TYR A 265 -2.16 -3.39 -15.60
C TYR A 265 -1.84 -2.68 -16.91
N ILE A 266 -2.86 -2.30 -17.67
CA ILE A 266 -2.74 -1.65 -18.98
C ILE A 266 -3.70 -0.47 -19.04
N ASN A 267 -3.17 0.73 -19.23
CA ASN A 267 -3.96 1.93 -19.51
C ASN A 267 -3.23 2.78 -20.55
N ASN A 268 -3.72 2.76 -21.75
CA ASN A 268 -3.20 3.56 -22.85
C ASN A 268 -4.08 4.80 -23.07
N LYS A 269 -3.45 5.95 -23.41
CA LYS A 269 -4.13 7.22 -23.64
C LYS A 269 -5.05 7.64 -22.46
N SER A 270 -4.55 7.50 -21.24
CA SER A 270 -5.22 8.05 -20.07
C SER A 270 -5.21 9.57 -20.09
N GLN A 271 -6.21 10.19 -19.52
CA GLN A 271 -6.17 11.63 -19.25
C GLN A 271 -5.22 11.98 -18.11
N ARG A 272 -5.12 11.12 -17.09
CA ARG A 272 -4.23 11.25 -15.95
C ARG A 272 -4.20 9.94 -15.18
N ASN A 273 -3.38 9.00 -15.64
CA ASN A 273 -3.15 7.78 -14.87
C ASN A 273 -2.39 8.11 -13.60
N VAL A 274 -2.76 7.44 -12.51
CA VAL A 274 -2.20 7.70 -11.18
C VAL A 274 -1.69 6.43 -10.48
N LEU A 275 -1.49 5.35 -11.22
CA LEU A 275 -1.02 4.08 -10.64
C LEU A 275 0.21 4.25 -9.74
N TYR A 276 1.19 5.08 -10.15
CA TYR A 276 2.39 5.39 -9.37
C TYR A 276 2.36 6.74 -8.65
N ALA A 277 1.32 7.52 -8.84
CA ALA A 277 1.15 8.83 -8.23
C ALA A 277 -0.17 8.95 -7.46
N GLY A 278 -0.77 7.80 -7.15
CA GLY A 278 -2.07 7.68 -6.51
C GLY A 278 -2.12 8.29 -5.13
N ASP A 279 -2.88 7.70 -4.27
CA ASP A 279 -3.15 8.24 -2.95
C ASP A 279 -1.87 8.68 -2.22
N ARG A 280 -1.94 9.89 -1.68
CA ARG A 280 -0.84 10.54 -0.97
C ARG A 280 -1.13 10.72 0.51
N ALA A 281 -2.14 10.05 1.04
CA ALA A 281 -2.38 9.94 2.46
C ALA A 281 -1.59 8.75 3.00
N GLY A 282 -0.93 8.92 4.14
CA GLY A 282 -0.16 7.85 4.77
C GLY A 282 1.10 8.35 5.44
N SER A 283 1.87 7.41 5.97
CA SER A 283 3.13 7.66 6.64
C SER A 283 4.25 7.78 5.61
N TRP A 284 4.95 8.89 5.61
CA TRP A 284 6.07 9.13 4.70
C TRP A 284 7.26 9.71 5.47
N TYR A 285 8.44 9.60 4.86
CA TYR A 285 9.65 10.25 5.37
C TYR A 285 9.58 11.76 5.08
N TRP A 286 8.86 12.48 5.91
CA TRP A 286 8.54 13.88 5.74
C TRP A 286 9.78 14.75 5.55
N GLY A 287 9.77 15.58 4.51
CA GLY A 287 10.79 16.57 4.23
C GLY A 287 12.14 16.03 3.74
N ALA A 288 12.32 14.70 3.68
CA ALA A 288 13.59 14.13 3.24
C ALA A 288 13.86 14.38 1.75
N LEU A 289 15.00 15.03 1.41
CA LEU A 289 15.38 15.42 0.06
C LEU A 289 14.36 16.35 -0.65
N GLU A 290 13.73 17.21 0.12
CA GLU A 290 12.88 18.27 -0.42
C GLU A 290 13.64 19.60 -0.49
N PRO A 291 13.33 20.46 -1.47
CA PRO A 291 13.89 21.82 -1.55
C PRO A 291 13.50 22.65 -0.33
N ALA A 292 14.36 23.59 0.08
CA ALA A 292 14.10 24.47 1.22
C ALA A 292 12.78 25.27 1.12
N ALA A 293 12.33 25.55 -0.09
CA ALA A 293 11.09 26.29 -0.36
C ALA A 293 9.84 25.40 -0.44
N ALA A 294 9.97 24.08 -0.37
CA ALA A 294 8.87 23.15 -0.54
C ALA A 294 8.57 22.39 0.76
N GLN A 295 7.29 22.24 1.05
CA GLN A 295 6.83 21.29 2.07
C GLN A 295 6.36 20.04 1.35
N GLY A 296 7.24 19.03 1.22
CA GLY A 296 6.93 17.79 0.53
C GLY A 296 6.29 16.77 1.45
N PHE A 297 5.25 16.09 0.93
CA PHE A 297 4.52 15.04 1.66
C PHE A 297 4.77 13.64 1.12
N THR A 298 5.59 13.50 0.09
CA THR A 298 5.75 12.24 -0.65
C THR A 298 7.21 11.81 -0.76
N THR A 299 8.04 12.27 0.14
CA THR A 299 9.46 12.00 0.12
C THR A 299 9.78 10.54 0.36
N GLY A 300 10.86 10.08 -0.21
CA GLY A 300 11.23 8.67 -0.19
C GLY A 300 10.54 7.83 -1.26
N ARG A 301 9.45 8.30 -1.84
CA ARG A 301 8.77 7.66 -2.97
C ARG A 301 9.37 8.10 -4.29
N PHE A 302 9.20 7.24 -5.30
CA PHE A 302 9.54 7.54 -6.67
C PHE A 302 8.33 7.31 -7.57
N THR A 303 8.01 8.30 -8.40
CA THR A 303 7.04 8.15 -9.48
C THR A 303 7.74 8.27 -10.84
N PRO A 304 7.58 7.29 -11.73
CA PRO A 304 8.12 7.38 -13.08
C PRO A 304 7.35 8.36 -13.96
N ASN A 305 6.27 8.96 -13.44
CA ASN A 305 5.40 9.90 -14.13
C ASN A 305 4.72 9.33 -15.40
N PHE A 306 4.29 8.08 -15.34
CA PHE A 306 3.55 7.44 -16.44
C PHE A 306 2.08 7.84 -16.40
N SER A 307 1.77 9.10 -16.71
CA SER A 307 0.43 9.64 -16.57
C SER A 307 -0.47 9.46 -17.81
N ARG A 308 0.14 9.26 -18.99
CA ARG A 308 -0.59 9.07 -20.26
C ARG A 308 -0.72 7.61 -20.65
N ASN A 309 0.39 6.88 -20.62
CA ASN A 309 0.44 5.47 -20.95
C ASN A 309 1.13 4.71 -19.83
N VAL A 310 0.52 3.61 -19.39
CA VAL A 310 1.06 2.69 -18.40
C VAL A 310 0.80 1.26 -18.85
N GLN A 311 1.86 0.46 -18.86
CA GLN A 311 1.81 -0.99 -18.98
C GLN A 311 2.72 -1.53 -17.88
N ALA A 312 2.16 -2.26 -16.94
CA ALA A 312 2.89 -2.73 -15.76
C ALA A 312 2.59 -4.21 -15.51
N VAL A 313 3.60 -4.94 -15.07
CA VAL A 313 3.49 -6.34 -14.65
C VAL A 313 4.18 -6.48 -13.29
N MET A 314 3.52 -7.14 -12.36
CA MET A 314 4.06 -7.41 -11.02
C MET A 314 3.94 -8.89 -10.69
N LEU A 315 5.01 -9.46 -10.16
CA LEU A 315 5.08 -10.79 -9.59
C LEU A 315 5.30 -10.67 -8.09
N ASN A 316 4.52 -11.40 -7.31
CA ASN A 316 4.69 -11.47 -5.87
C ASN A 316 4.81 -12.92 -5.40
N GLY A 317 5.67 -13.13 -4.41
CA GLY A 317 5.83 -14.40 -3.72
C GLY A 317 5.78 -14.21 -2.22
N PHE A 318 5.02 -15.04 -1.52
CA PHE A 318 4.93 -15.04 -0.07
C PHE A 318 5.03 -16.46 0.47
N VAL A 319 5.83 -16.61 1.52
CA VAL A 319 5.95 -17.87 2.27
C VAL A 319 5.89 -17.55 3.75
N LYS A 320 5.06 -18.30 4.49
CA LYS A 320 5.04 -18.30 5.97
C LYS A 320 5.26 -19.71 6.48
N TYR A 321 6.22 -19.86 7.40
CA TYR A 321 6.48 -21.11 8.12
C TYR A 321 6.70 -20.82 9.60
N GLY A 322 5.76 -21.21 10.45
CA GLY A 322 5.76 -20.75 11.84
C GLY A 322 5.75 -19.22 11.92
N GLY A 323 6.64 -18.65 12.73
CA GLY A 323 6.80 -17.20 12.81
C GLY A 323 7.60 -16.55 11.68
N LEU A 324 8.22 -17.34 10.79
CA LEU A 324 9.05 -16.84 9.71
C LEU A 324 8.20 -16.49 8.49
N GLU A 325 8.37 -15.29 7.93
CA GLU A 325 7.70 -14.81 6.73
C GLU A 325 8.72 -14.24 5.75
N PHE A 326 8.57 -14.60 4.48
CA PHE A 326 9.28 -13.98 3.37
C PHE A 326 8.27 -13.43 2.37
N PHE A 327 8.53 -12.22 1.87
CA PHE A 327 7.73 -11.59 0.84
C PHE A 327 8.62 -10.97 -0.22
N GLY A 328 8.40 -11.35 -1.47
CA GLY A 328 9.13 -10.85 -2.63
C GLY A 328 8.22 -10.14 -3.60
N THR A 329 8.71 -9.06 -4.21
CA THR A 329 8.05 -8.31 -5.26
C THR A 329 9.05 -8.05 -6.38
N TYR A 330 8.66 -8.36 -7.61
CA TYR A 330 9.31 -7.90 -8.82
C TYR A 330 8.27 -7.19 -9.70
N GLU A 331 8.58 -5.98 -10.13
CA GLU A 331 7.70 -5.18 -10.97
C GLU A 331 8.47 -4.59 -12.13
N THR A 332 7.87 -4.62 -13.30
CA THR A 332 8.33 -3.90 -14.49
C THR A 332 7.19 -3.07 -15.05
N ALA A 333 7.49 -1.83 -15.40
CA ALA A 333 6.51 -0.93 -16.01
C ALA A 333 7.11 -0.16 -17.18
N LYS A 334 6.26 0.15 -18.16
CA LYS A 334 6.59 0.94 -19.32
C LYS A 334 5.51 1.99 -19.57
N GLY A 335 5.92 3.25 -19.75
CA GLY A 335 4.96 4.33 -19.95
C GLY A 335 5.61 5.66 -20.28
N ASN A 336 4.76 6.70 -20.37
CA ASN A 336 5.17 8.09 -20.58
C ASN A 336 4.12 9.05 -20.02
N ALA A 337 4.45 10.34 -19.96
CA ALA A 337 3.50 11.40 -19.61
C ALA A 337 2.74 11.94 -20.83
N GLY A 338 3.17 11.67 -22.05
CA GLY A 338 2.59 12.19 -23.29
C GLY A 338 2.80 13.70 -23.48
N ASN A 339 3.82 14.28 -22.81
CA ASN A 339 4.09 15.71 -22.85
C ASN A 339 5.04 16.05 -24.00
N ALA A 340 4.63 17.00 -24.87
CA ALA A 340 5.46 17.47 -25.98
C ALA A 340 6.69 18.29 -25.54
N GLY A 341 6.73 18.68 -24.25
CA GLY A 341 7.76 19.56 -23.73
C GLY A 341 7.47 21.06 -23.98
N ASP A 342 8.21 21.89 -23.28
CA ASP A 342 8.18 23.33 -23.44
C ASP A 342 9.56 23.89 -23.05
N ALA A 343 10.37 24.16 -24.05
CA ALA A 343 11.75 24.65 -23.82
C ALA A 343 11.79 25.99 -23.08
N THR A 344 10.76 26.83 -23.25
CA THR A 344 10.69 28.14 -22.57
C THR A 344 10.45 28.01 -21.07
N LYS A 345 9.83 26.91 -20.64
CA LYS A 345 9.56 26.56 -19.24
C LYS A 345 10.53 25.50 -18.70
N GLY A 346 11.52 25.10 -19.48
CA GLY A 346 12.43 24.02 -19.09
C GLY A 346 11.76 22.65 -18.96
N ILE A 347 10.58 22.46 -19.60
CA ILE A 347 9.85 21.18 -19.56
C ILE A 347 10.40 20.27 -20.68
N ILE A 348 10.93 19.12 -20.27
CA ILE A 348 11.49 18.13 -21.20
C ILE A 348 10.35 17.29 -21.80
N ALA A 349 10.43 17.02 -23.10
CA ALA A 349 9.47 16.14 -23.79
C ALA A 349 9.49 14.74 -23.20
N ASP A 350 8.32 14.12 -23.06
CA ASP A 350 8.11 12.75 -22.56
C ASP A 350 7.06 12.05 -23.42
N LEU A 351 7.41 11.85 -24.68
CA LEU A 351 6.56 11.20 -25.69
C LEU A 351 6.90 9.72 -25.85
N ASP A 352 8.17 9.36 -25.68
CA ASP A 352 8.64 8.00 -25.81
C ASP A 352 8.37 7.19 -24.52
N LYS A 353 8.00 5.92 -24.70
CA LYS A 353 7.79 5.04 -23.56
C LYS A 353 9.12 4.71 -22.90
N ARG A 354 9.21 5.01 -21.63
CA ARG A 354 10.34 4.73 -20.73
C ARG A 354 10.05 3.51 -19.86
N THR A 355 11.07 2.87 -19.34
CA THR A 355 10.96 1.69 -18.49
C THR A 355 11.32 2.01 -17.03
N MET A 356 10.65 1.31 -16.12
CA MET A 356 10.98 1.24 -14.70
C MET A 356 10.93 -0.22 -14.25
N ASN A 357 11.91 -0.62 -13.45
CA ASN A 357 11.92 -1.92 -12.79
C ASN A 357 12.09 -1.74 -11.28
N GLN A 358 11.38 -2.51 -10.51
CA GLN A 358 11.48 -2.55 -9.05
C GLN A 358 11.63 -3.98 -8.57
N THR A 359 12.52 -4.17 -7.59
CA THR A 359 12.64 -5.41 -6.82
C THR A 359 12.59 -5.07 -5.34
N ALA A 360 11.81 -5.82 -4.59
CA ALA A 360 11.79 -5.75 -3.14
C ALA A 360 11.79 -7.16 -2.54
N VAL A 361 12.58 -7.35 -1.49
CA VAL A 361 12.60 -8.57 -0.68
C VAL A 361 12.45 -8.20 0.78
N GLU A 362 11.60 -8.93 1.48
CA GLU A 362 11.30 -8.73 2.89
C GLU A 362 11.45 -10.05 3.63
N GLY A 363 12.10 -10.01 4.77
CA GLY A 363 12.14 -11.09 5.74
C GLY A 363 11.61 -10.61 7.07
N LEU A 364 10.79 -11.42 7.71
CA LEU A 364 10.19 -11.09 9.00
C LEU A 364 10.12 -12.33 9.88
N TYR A 365 10.38 -12.14 11.17
CA TYR A 365 10.20 -13.18 12.17
C TYR A 365 9.31 -12.69 13.31
N ARG A 366 8.20 -13.42 13.55
CA ARG A 366 7.27 -13.17 14.65
C ARG A 366 7.61 -14.07 15.83
N LEU A 367 7.78 -13.48 16.99
CA LEU A 367 8.20 -14.14 18.20
C LEU A 367 7.03 -14.60 19.06
N GLY A 368 7.20 -15.76 19.66
CA GLY A 368 6.27 -16.33 20.64
C GLY A 368 5.00 -16.91 20.01
N ALA A 369 4.26 -17.66 20.79
CA ALA A 369 3.05 -18.36 20.34
C ALA A 369 1.91 -17.40 19.90
N ARG A 370 1.89 -16.19 20.47
CA ARG A 370 0.90 -15.16 20.09
C ARG A 370 1.39 -14.26 18.95
N GLU A 371 2.62 -14.42 18.47
CA GLU A 371 3.19 -13.58 17.40
C GLU A 371 3.03 -12.06 17.66
N ASN A 372 3.16 -11.63 18.93
CA ASN A 372 2.90 -10.22 19.29
C ASN A 372 4.09 -9.30 19.01
N VAL A 373 5.31 -9.85 18.93
CA VAL A 373 6.52 -9.09 18.64
C VAL A 373 7.10 -9.60 17.33
N TYR A 374 7.65 -8.70 16.53
CA TYR A 374 8.35 -9.09 15.31
C TYR A 374 9.61 -8.25 15.11
N VAL A 375 10.53 -8.81 14.34
CA VAL A 375 11.64 -8.10 13.70
C VAL A 375 11.57 -8.34 12.20
N ALA A 376 11.97 -7.34 11.42
CA ALA A 376 11.87 -7.39 9.98
C ALA A 376 13.00 -6.64 9.30
N ALA A 377 13.37 -7.08 8.09
CA ALA A 377 14.29 -6.39 7.21
C ALA A 377 13.71 -6.34 5.80
N ARG A 378 13.91 -5.22 5.09
CA ARG A 378 13.52 -5.04 3.69
C ARG A 378 14.66 -4.40 2.91
N TYR A 379 14.91 -4.93 1.73
CA TYR A 379 15.68 -4.27 0.69
C TYR A 379 14.80 -4.02 -0.52
N ASN A 380 14.79 -2.78 -1.01
CA ASN A 380 14.01 -2.36 -2.16
C ASN A 380 14.89 -1.52 -3.10
N THR A 381 14.87 -1.83 -4.39
CA THR A 381 15.60 -1.09 -5.43
C THR A 381 14.71 -0.79 -6.62
N VAL A 382 14.87 0.40 -7.18
CA VAL A 382 14.18 0.87 -8.39
C VAL A 382 15.23 1.34 -9.39
N ASN A 383 15.11 0.89 -10.64
CA ASN A 383 15.85 1.40 -11.78
C ASN A 383 14.86 1.99 -12.78
N SER A 384 15.06 3.23 -13.19
CA SER A 384 14.11 3.91 -14.07
C SER A 384 14.79 4.81 -15.08
N GLU A 385 14.27 4.81 -16.31
CA GLU A 385 14.56 5.82 -17.32
C GLU A 385 13.77 7.09 -16.99
N LEU A 386 14.43 8.25 -17.11
CA LEU A 386 13.80 9.57 -16.92
C LEU A 386 13.90 10.41 -18.19
N PRO A 387 12.94 11.33 -18.43
CA PRO A 387 13.02 12.25 -19.56
C PRO A 387 14.33 13.05 -19.52
N GLY A 388 15.04 13.11 -20.66
CA GLY A 388 16.30 13.84 -20.77
C GLY A 388 17.51 13.17 -20.12
N TYR A 389 17.39 11.95 -19.59
CA TYR A 389 18.52 11.15 -19.11
C TYR A 389 18.93 10.13 -20.16
N THR A 390 20.24 9.89 -20.31
CA THR A 390 20.80 8.84 -21.17
C THR A 390 20.90 7.50 -20.45
N GLU A 391 21.19 7.56 -19.16
CA GLU A 391 21.34 6.39 -18.30
C GLU A 391 20.14 6.26 -17.33
N LYS A 392 19.88 5.03 -16.87
CA LYS A 392 18.87 4.79 -15.85
C LYS A 392 19.34 5.32 -14.50
N VAL A 393 18.43 5.97 -13.79
CA VAL A 393 18.65 6.30 -12.39
C VAL A 393 18.38 5.08 -11.52
N ASN A 394 19.08 4.99 -10.39
CA ASN A 394 18.88 3.95 -9.41
C ASN A 394 18.54 4.55 -8.04
N ILE A 395 17.56 3.98 -7.38
CA ILE A 395 17.19 4.30 -5.99
C ILE A 395 17.16 2.99 -5.21
N ASN A 396 17.79 2.96 -4.05
CA ASN A 396 17.73 1.80 -3.19
C ASN A 396 17.48 2.18 -1.73
N ARG A 397 16.71 1.33 -1.04
CA ARG A 397 16.34 1.50 0.36
C ARG A 397 16.59 0.20 1.12
N THR A 398 17.22 0.33 2.27
CA THR A 398 17.30 -0.72 3.28
C THR A 398 16.54 -0.27 4.50
N SER A 399 15.66 -1.11 5.02
CA SER A 399 14.85 -0.86 6.20
C SER A 399 15.02 -2.02 7.19
N LEU A 400 15.26 -1.70 8.46
CA LEU A 400 15.22 -2.62 9.58
C LEU A 400 14.08 -2.19 10.49
N ALA A 401 13.19 -3.09 10.84
CA ALA A 401 12.03 -2.76 11.64
C ALA A 401 11.82 -3.74 12.79
N ALA A 402 11.16 -3.26 13.82
CA ALA A 402 10.61 -4.07 14.90
C ALA A 402 9.23 -3.55 15.28
N GLY A 403 8.35 -4.43 15.73
CA GLY A 403 7.02 -4.05 16.15
C GLY A 403 6.51 -4.91 17.29
N TRP A 404 5.63 -4.32 18.06
CA TRP A 404 4.99 -4.93 19.22
C TRP A 404 3.49 -4.64 19.21
N PHE A 405 2.70 -5.70 19.10
CA PHE A 405 1.25 -5.65 19.29
C PHE A 405 0.95 -5.60 20.78
N LEU A 406 0.60 -4.44 21.28
CA LEU A 406 0.13 -4.23 22.66
C LEU A 406 -1.19 -4.97 22.90
N THR A 407 -2.07 -4.90 21.90
CA THR A 407 -3.32 -5.64 21.78
C THR A 407 -3.50 -6.09 20.33
N ASN A 408 -4.56 -6.82 19.99
CA ASN A 408 -4.86 -7.11 18.59
C ASN A 408 -5.14 -5.85 17.75
N ASN A 409 -5.47 -4.75 18.41
CA ASN A 409 -5.90 -3.50 17.77
C ASN A 409 -4.82 -2.41 17.78
N VAL A 410 -3.76 -2.56 18.59
CA VAL A 410 -2.75 -1.53 18.81
C VAL A 410 -1.36 -2.10 18.53
N LEU A 411 -0.68 -1.51 17.57
CA LEU A 411 0.70 -1.83 17.19
C LEU A 411 1.59 -0.61 17.41
N LEU A 412 2.68 -0.80 18.15
CA LEU A 412 3.81 0.13 18.16
C LEU A 412 4.94 -0.47 17.33
N LYS A 413 5.43 0.25 16.34
CA LYS A 413 6.55 -0.19 15.49
C LYS A 413 7.60 0.90 15.32
N GLY A 414 8.84 0.47 15.09
CA GLY A 414 9.96 1.33 14.78
C GLY A 414 10.69 0.83 13.56
N GLU A 415 11.21 1.76 12.76
CA GLU A 415 12.00 1.47 11.57
C GLU A 415 13.27 2.32 11.57
N TYR A 416 14.40 1.73 11.22
CA TYR A 416 15.59 2.43 10.81
C TYR A 416 15.74 2.29 9.30
N VAL A 417 15.82 3.42 8.60
CA VAL A 417 15.85 3.49 7.14
C VAL A 417 17.13 4.11 6.63
N ILE A 418 17.61 3.59 5.50
CA ILE A 418 18.68 4.19 4.70
C ILE A 418 18.21 4.16 3.24
N GLN A 419 18.09 5.33 2.61
CA GLN A 419 17.80 5.42 1.18
C GLN A 419 18.87 6.23 0.46
N LYS A 420 19.27 5.75 -0.73
CA LYS A 420 20.29 6.35 -1.59
C LYS A 420 19.75 6.56 -3.00
N TYR A 421 20.20 7.63 -3.63
CA TYR A 421 19.86 8.01 -4.98
C TYR A 421 21.14 8.07 -5.82
N ASN A 422 21.20 7.29 -6.88
CA ASN A 422 22.38 7.14 -7.72
C ASN A 422 22.02 7.54 -9.17
N ASP A 423 23.00 8.02 -9.90
CA ASP A 423 22.96 8.31 -11.33
C ASP A 423 22.00 9.45 -11.73
N PHE A 424 21.64 10.29 -10.76
CA PHE A 424 20.91 11.55 -11.00
C PHE A 424 21.86 12.64 -11.48
N LYS A 425 21.39 13.54 -12.36
CA LYS A 425 22.15 14.67 -12.87
C LYS A 425 22.49 15.69 -11.78
N PRO A 426 23.62 16.44 -11.89
CA PRO A 426 24.00 17.46 -10.90
C PRO A 426 22.94 18.53 -10.62
N THR A 427 22.07 18.81 -11.58
CA THR A 427 20.96 19.76 -11.47
C THR A 427 19.75 19.22 -10.69
N ASP A 428 19.67 17.90 -10.48
CA ASP A 428 18.59 17.25 -9.73
C ASP A 428 18.94 17.24 -8.23
N ILE A 429 17.97 17.56 -7.37
CA ILE A 429 18.13 17.53 -5.92
C ILE A 429 18.57 16.15 -5.39
N ARG A 430 18.27 15.10 -6.14
CA ARG A 430 18.62 13.71 -5.82
C ARG A 430 20.07 13.33 -6.20
N TYR A 431 20.84 14.24 -6.80
CA TYR A 431 22.24 14.00 -7.17
C TYR A 431 23.11 13.63 -5.97
N GLY A 432 23.59 12.38 -5.91
CA GLY A 432 24.29 11.85 -4.74
C GLY A 432 23.48 11.96 -3.44
N GLY A 433 22.15 12.02 -3.60
CA GLY A 433 21.20 12.16 -2.51
C GLY A 433 21.16 10.94 -1.60
N LYS A 434 20.99 11.19 -0.31
CA LYS A 434 20.82 10.15 0.70
C LYS A 434 20.01 10.72 1.87
N PHE A 435 19.16 9.89 2.45
CA PHE A 435 18.65 10.11 3.80
C PHE A 435 18.73 8.84 4.65
N ASN A 436 18.78 9.00 5.94
CA ASN A 436 18.74 7.91 6.91
C ASN A 436 18.28 8.41 8.28
N GLY A 437 17.80 7.49 9.08
CA GLY A 437 17.36 7.77 10.44
C GLY A 437 16.30 6.79 10.89
N TYR A 438 15.53 7.18 11.89
CA TYR A 438 14.50 6.31 12.43
C TYR A 438 13.12 6.96 12.43
N VAL A 439 12.13 6.11 12.37
CA VAL A 439 10.72 6.44 12.46
C VAL A 439 10.09 5.52 13.51
N ILE A 440 9.25 6.08 14.35
CA ILE A 440 8.42 5.33 15.31
C ILE A 440 6.97 5.62 14.98
N GLU A 441 6.15 4.59 14.91
CA GLU A 441 4.76 4.70 14.51
C GLU A 441 3.85 3.94 15.46
N ALA A 442 2.82 4.62 15.95
CA ALA A 442 1.70 4.02 16.66
C ALA A 442 0.54 3.82 15.68
N VAL A 443 0.02 2.61 15.63
CA VAL A 443 -1.05 2.21 14.70
C VAL A 443 -2.19 1.61 15.48
N VAL A 444 -3.41 2.05 15.17
CA VAL A 444 -4.66 1.48 15.69
C VAL A 444 -5.46 0.94 14.52
N GLY A 445 -6.06 -0.26 14.68
CA GLY A 445 -6.96 -0.86 13.70
C GLY A 445 -8.01 -1.74 14.37
N PHE A 446 -9.28 -1.59 14.01
CA PHE A 446 -10.39 -2.39 14.55
C PHE A 446 -11.53 -2.53 13.56
#